data_682de3e541e419d4a76776e2a68d2438
#
_entry.id   682de3e541e419d4a76776e2a68d2438
#
_cell.length_a   1.000
_cell.length_b   1.000
_cell.length_c   1.000
_cell.angle_alpha   90.00
_cell.angle_beta   90.00
_cell.angle_gamma   90.00
#
_symmetry.space_group_name_H-M   'P 1'
#
loop_
_entity.id
_entity.type
_entity.pdbx_description
1 polymer ?
#
loop_
_entity_poly.entity_id
_entity_poly.type
_entity_poly.pdbx_seq_one_letter_code
_entity_poly.pdbx_strand_id
1 'polypeptide(L)'
;MGYFEKIYQSDLNHRARAVYMYLKDHADSEGKCWPGIRTISAELRLSRSTVKRALNDLCKAELISKERRFRENGSLSSNLYRLM
;
A
#
# COMPACT_ATOMS: atom_id res chain seq x y z
N MET A 1 -19.17 8.09 -6.90
CA MET A 1 -18.02 8.58 -6.22
C MET A 1 -17.47 7.55 -5.29
N GLY A 2 -16.24 7.56 -5.04
CA GLY A 2 -15.61 6.62 -4.18
C GLY A 2 -14.14 6.90 -4.11
N TYR A 3 -13.38 5.92 -3.68
CA TYR A 3 -11.95 6.10 -3.53
C TYR A 3 -11.24 6.34 -4.87
N PHE A 4 -11.78 5.91 -5.99
CA PHE A 4 -11.16 6.20 -7.30
C PHE A 4 -11.14 7.68 -7.59
N GLU A 5 -12.22 8.37 -7.29
CA GLU A 5 -12.28 9.81 -7.46
C GLU A 5 -11.27 10.49 -6.56
N LYS A 6 -11.16 10.04 -5.32
CA LYS A 6 -10.20 10.59 -4.37
C LYS A 6 -8.77 10.43 -4.87
N ILE A 7 -8.43 9.26 -5.42
CA ILE A 7 -7.06 9.01 -5.88
C ILE A 7 -6.74 9.80 -7.14
N TYR A 8 -7.71 10.02 -8.01
CA TYR A 8 -7.49 10.82 -9.22
C TYR A 8 -7.36 12.31 -8.93
N GLN A 9 -7.95 12.77 -7.84
CA GLN A 9 -7.85 14.17 -7.44
C GLN A 9 -6.58 14.49 -6.65
N SER A 10 -5.83 13.49 -6.27
CA SER A 10 -4.59 13.70 -5.53
C SER A 10 -3.42 13.90 -6.50
N ASP A 11 -2.34 14.49 -6.01
CA ASP A 11 -1.12 14.71 -6.79
C ASP A 11 -0.21 13.49 -6.82
N LEU A 12 -0.78 12.30 -6.70
CA LEU A 12 -0.02 11.08 -6.71
C LEU A 12 0.43 10.73 -8.12
N ASN A 13 1.65 10.23 -8.25
CA ASN A 13 2.16 9.76 -9.52
C ASN A 13 1.55 8.41 -9.90
N HIS A 14 1.83 7.95 -11.11
CA HIS A 14 1.28 6.69 -11.62
C HIS A 14 1.67 5.49 -10.77
N ARG A 15 2.89 5.49 -10.25
CA ARG A 15 3.38 4.37 -9.45
C ARG A 15 2.62 4.25 -8.13
N ALA A 16 2.36 5.38 -7.49
CA ALA A 16 1.58 5.38 -6.25
C ALA A 16 0.15 4.91 -6.51
N ARG A 17 -0.45 5.35 -7.61
CA ARG A 17 -1.78 4.90 -8.01
C ARG A 17 -1.82 3.40 -8.25
N ALA A 18 -0.80 2.88 -8.94
CA ALA A 18 -0.72 1.44 -9.21
C ALA A 18 -0.63 0.64 -7.91
N VAL A 19 0.18 1.10 -6.97
CA VAL A 19 0.29 0.43 -5.67
C VAL A 19 -1.03 0.49 -4.92
N TYR A 20 -1.70 1.64 -4.93
CA TYR A 20 -3.01 1.77 -4.27
C TYR A 20 -4.03 0.78 -4.85
N MET A 21 -4.10 0.71 -6.17
CA MET A 21 -5.03 -0.21 -6.84
C MET A 21 -4.70 -1.66 -6.50
N TYR A 22 -3.42 -1.99 -6.44
CA TYR A 22 -2.98 -3.32 -6.03
C TYR A 22 -3.46 -3.65 -4.63
N LEU A 23 -3.25 -2.73 -3.69
CA LEU A 23 -3.67 -2.93 -2.31
C LEU A 23 -5.19 -3.07 -2.22
N LYS A 24 -5.92 -2.27 -2.97
CA LYS A 24 -7.38 -2.34 -3.00
C LYS A 24 -7.85 -3.70 -3.50
N ASP A 25 -7.19 -4.22 -4.52
CA ASP A 25 -7.51 -5.51 -5.12
C ASP A 25 -7.29 -6.66 -4.13
N HIS A 26 -6.30 -6.53 -3.27
CA HIS A 26 -5.92 -7.58 -2.31
C HIS A 26 -6.49 -7.36 -0.91
N ALA A 27 -7.20 -6.27 -0.70
CA ALA A 27 -7.76 -5.97 0.62
C ALA A 27 -8.95 -6.90 0.92
N ASP A 28 -9.12 -7.22 2.20
CA ASP A 28 -10.25 -7.99 2.65
C ASP A 28 -11.49 -7.08 2.78
N SER A 29 -12.57 -7.63 3.32
CA SER A 29 -13.82 -6.89 3.46
C SER A 29 -13.70 -5.68 4.41
N GLU A 30 -12.69 -5.66 5.24
CA GLU A 30 -12.43 -4.56 6.16
C GLU A 30 -11.42 -3.55 5.61
N GLY A 31 -10.96 -3.73 4.39
CA GLY A 31 -9.98 -2.86 3.77
C GLY A 31 -8.56 -3.09 4.25
N LYS A 32 -8.28 -4.27 4.76
CA LYS A 32 -6.95 -4.62 5.28
C LYS A 32 -6.22 -5.55 4.33
N CYS A 33 -4.93 -5.32 4.15
CA CYS A 33 -4.07 -6.23 3.39
C CYS A 33 -2.65 -6.15 3.94
N TRP A 34 -1.87 -7.19 3.71
CA TRP A 34 -0.51 -7.23 4.22
C TRP A 34 0.46 -7.89 3.25
N PRO A 35 0.50 -7.47 2.00
CA PRO A 35 1.49 -8.01 1.06
C PRO A 35 2.87 -7.49 1.40
N GLY A 36 3.89 -8.32 1.20
CA GLY A 36 5.25 -7.87 1.37
C GLY A 36 5.68 -6.96 0.24
N ILE A 37 6.65 -6.09 0.50
CA ILE A 37 7.17 -5.18 -0.53
C ILE A 37 7.73 -5.96 -1.71
N ARG A 38 8.40 -7.08 -1.44
CA ARG A 38 8.94 -7.94 -2.49
C ARG A 38 7.82 -8.45 -3.40
N THR A 39 6.70 -8.84 -2.83
CA THR A 39 5.56 -9.33 -3.60
C THR A 39 4.96 -8.23 -4.48
N ILE A 40 4.76 -7.05 -3.90
CA ILE A 40 4.23 -5.91 -4.66
C ILE A 40 5.19 -5.57 -5.80
N SER A 41 6.47 -5.49 -5.49
CA SER A 41 7.51 -5.18 -6.46
C SER A 41 7.50 -6.17 -7.63
N ALA A 42 7.42 -7.46 -7.34
CA ALA A 42 7.41 -8.49 -8.36
C ALA A 42 6.16 -8.42 -9.24
N GLU A 43 5.00 -8.26 -8.63
CA GLU A 43 3.75 -8.27 -9.38
C GLU A 43 3.53 -7.01 -10.22
N LEU A 44 3.95 -5.86 -9.71
CA LEU A 44 3.81 -4.59 -10.43
C LEU A 44 5.02 -4.27 -11.28
N ARG A 45 6.07 -5.09 -11.20
CA ARG A 45 7.33 -4.86 -11.94
C ARG A 45 7.93 -3.50 -11.63
N LEU A 46 7.90 -3.16 -10.35
CA LEU A 46 8.52 -1.93 -9.85
C LEU A 46 9.67 -2.31 -8.92
N SER A 47 10.64 -1.42 -8.78
CA SER A 47 11.71 -1.66 -7.82
C SER A 47 11.18 -1.56 -6.40
N ARG A 48 11.86 -2.20 -5.46
CA ARG A 48 11.47 -2.12 -4.05
C ARG A 48 11.48 -0.68 -3.54
N SER A 49 12.47 0.09 -3.98
CA SER A 49 12.55 1.51 -3.61
C SER A 49 11.34 2.28 -4.09
N THR A 50 10.91 2.02 -5.32
CA THR A 50 9.72 2.66 -5.89
C THR A 50 8.48 2.29 -5.09
N VAL A 51 8.33 1.01 -4.75
CA VAL A 51 7.20 0.56 -3.95
C VAL A 51 7.19 1.24 -2.58
N LYS A 52 8.34 1.32 -1.93
CA LYS A 52 8.44 1.99 -0.63
C LYS A 52 8.04 3.45 -0.71
N ARG A 53 8.50 4.15 -1.75
CA ARG A 53 8.12 5.55 -1.97
C ARG A 53 6.63 5.69 -2.21
N ALA A 54 6.07 4.81 -3.03
CA ALA A 54 4.65 4.83 -3.34
C ALA A 54 3.81 4.64 -2.07
N LEU A 55 4.18 3.66 -1.25
CA LEU A 55 3.48 3.40 0.01
C LEU A 55 3.57 4.61 0.94
N ASN A 56 4.75 5.23 1.01
CA ASN A 56 4.94 6.41 1.83
C ASN A 56 4.09 7.57 1.34
N ASP A 57 4.03 7.79 0.03
CA ASP A 57 3.20 8.84 -0.56
C ASP A 57 1.73 8.61 -0.28
N LEU A 58 1.28 7.37 -0.36
CA LEU A 58 -0.11 7.03 -0.05
C LEU A 58 -0.44 7.29 1.41
N CYS A 59 0.49 6.99 2.31
CA CYS A 59 0.31 7.29 3.73
C CYS A 59 0.24 8.79 3.98
N LYS A 60 1.10 9.56 3.32
CA LYS A 60 1.09 11.02 3.45
C LYS A 60 -0.18 11.65 2.91
N ALA A 61 -0.74 11.05 1.86
CA ALA A 61 -2.00 11.51 1.28
C ALA A 61 -3.22 11.03 2.08
N GLU A 62 -2.98 10.27 3.14
CA GLU A 62 -4.03 9.72 3.99
C GLU A 62 -4.98 8.77 3.25
N LEU A 63 -4.48 8.12 2.21
CA LEU A 63 -5.23 7.12 1.47
C LEU A 63 -5.11 5.73 2.07
N ILE A 64 -4.00 5.48 2.77
CA ILE A 64 -3.79 4.23 3.51
C ILE A 64 -3.14 4.56 4.84
N SER A 65 -3.25 3.63 5.78
CA SER A 65 -2.44 3.66 6.99
C SER A 65 -1.60 2.39 7.05
N LYS A 66 -0.45 2.49 7.68
CA LYS A 66 0.50 1.40 7.76
C LYS A 66 0.75 1.06 9.23
N GLU A 67 0.60 -0.21 9.58
CA GLU A 67 0.90 -0.70 10.91
C GLU A 67 2.00 -1.73 10.80
N ARG A 68 3.04 -1.58 11.61
CA ARG A 68 4.11 -2.56 11.68
C ARG A 68 3.68 -3.75 12.51
N ARG A 69 4.07 -4.94 12.07
CA ARG A 69 3.77 -6.17 12.77
C ARG A 69 5.06 -6.88 13.13
N PHE A 70 5.12 -7.40 14.34
CA PHE A 70 6.28 -8.14 14.81
C PHE A 70 5.89 -9.57 15.12
N ARG A 71 6.82 -10.48 14.90
CA ARG A 71 6.65 -11.87 15.30
C ARG A 71 6.92 -11.99 16.80
N GLU A 72 6.55 -13.14 17.39
CA GLU A 72 6.75 -13.38 18.82
C GLU A 72 8.21 -13.23 19.25
N ASN A 73 9.14 -13.56 18.37
CA ASN A 73 10.56 -13.44 18.69
C ASN A 73 11.11 -12.03 18.47
N GLY A 74 10.25 -11.05 18.21
CA GLY A 74 10.66 -9.68 18.02
C GLY A 74 11.04 -9.31 16.60
N SER A 75 11.04 -10.26 15.68
CA SER A 75 11.36 -9.98 14.28
C SER A 75 10.21 -9.27 13.60
N LEU A 76 10.54 -8.29 12.74
CA LEU A 76 9.55 -7.56 11.98
C LEU A 76 8.89 -8.46 10.94
N SER A 77 7.56 -8.53 10.98
CA SER A 77 6.77 -9.22 9.97
C SER A 77 6.35 -8.24 8.88
N SER A 78 5.54 -8.71 7.92
CA SER A 78 5.00 -7.82 6.89
C SER A 78 4.12 -6.74 7.53
N ASN A 79 4.17 -5.54 6.95
CA ASN A 79 3.31 -4.46 7.43
C ASN A 79 1.86 -4.73 7.06
N LEU A 80 0.97 -4.32 7.94
CA LEU A 80 -0.45 -4.29 7.65
C LEU A 80 -0.80 -2.94 7.04
N TYR A 81 -1.48 -2.95 5.90
CA TYR A 81 -1.96 -1.73 5.25
C TYR A 81 -3.48 -1.71 5.33
N ARG A 82 -3.99 -0.59 5.79
CA ARG A 82 -5.45 -0.39 5.89
C ARG A 82 -5.84 0.73 4.93
N LEU A 83 -6.78 0.44 4.04
CA LEU A 83 -7.28 1.44 3.11
C LEU A 83 -8.26 2.36 3.85
N MET A 84 -8.07 3.64 3.66
CA MET A 84 -8.85 4.67 4.34
C MET A 84 -10.14 5.00 3.59
#